data_08bdd897738b006b3b43c62594e26cb8
#
_entry.id   08bdd897738b006b3b43c62594e26cb8
#
_cell.length_a   1.000
_cell.length_b   1.000
_cell.length_c   1.000
_cell.angle_alpha   90.00
_cell.angle_beta   90.00
_cell.angle_gamma   90.00
#
_symmetry.space_group_name_H-M   'P 1'
#
loop_
_entity.id
_entity.type
_entity.pdbx_description
1 polymer ?
#
loop_
_entity_poly.entity_id
_entity_poly.type
_entity_poly.pdbx_seq_one_letter_code
_entity_poly.pdbx_strand_id
1 'polypeptide(L)'
;MIGWWISILSLPPEEADKLIGREATAPHMLANWEVGTSGLRWLNDLVDAGKAQKLKNEGYPSRYVAKAADVLPFIETPKEWMRQLVHRPENIEKCSAETVLTIDAWDLS
;
A
#
# COMPACT_ATOMS: atom_id res chain seq x y z
N MET A 1 -9.24 11.11 15.02
CA MET A 1 -9.03 11.51 13.62
C MET A 1 -9.70 10.53 12.69
N ILE A 2 -10.26 11.00 11.59
CA ILE A 2 -10.88 10.14 10.59
C ILE A 2 -9.98 10.12 9.36
N GLY A 3 -9.71 8.94 8.86
CA GLY A 3 -8.85 8.74 7.70
C GLY A 3 -8.26 7.35 7.66
N TRP A 4 -7.13 7.21 6.97
CA TRP A 4 -6.50 5.92 6.73
C TRP A 4 -5.00 6.00 6.90
N TRP A 5 -4.42 4.95 7.45
CA TRP A 5 -2.98 4.70 7.41
C TRP A 5 -2.74 3.65 6.34
N ILE A 6 -2.00 4.01 5.29
CA ILE A 6 -1.75 3.13 4.16
C ILE A 6 -0.32 2.63 4.22
N SER A 7 -0.12 1.32 4.04
CA SER A 7 1.20 0.73 3.91
C SER A 7 1.25 -0.19 2.68
N ILE A 8 2.38 -0.17 1.98
CA ILE A 8 2.60 -0.96 0.77
C ILE A 8 3.85 -1.80 0.96
N LEU A 9 3.69 -3.12 0.85
CA LEU A 9 4.77 -4.09 0.94
C LEU A 9 4.97 -4.79 -0.41
N SER A 10 6.22 -5.07 -0.76
CA SER A 10 6.58 -5.75 -2.01
C SER A 10 6.46 -7.27 -1.91
N LEU A 11 5.42 -7.76 -1.24
CA LEU A 11 5.17 -9.18 -1.01
C LEU A 11 3.71 -9.50 -1.25
N PRO A 12 3.39 -10.73 -1.70
CA PRO A 12 1.99 -11.18 -1.72
C PRO A 12 1.45 -11.34 -0.30
N PRO A 13 0.12 -11.33 -0.11
CA PRO A 13 -0.49 -11.34 1.24
C PRO A 13 -0.03 -12.49 2.14
N GLU A 14 0.08 -13.70 1.60
CA GLU A 14 0.50 -14.87 2.39
C GLU A 14 1.93 -14.73 2.91
N GLU A 15 2.81 -14.06 2.18
CA GLU A 15 4.17 -13.79 2.64
C GLU A 15 4.18 -12.64 3.65
N ALA A 16 3.40 -11.60 3.39
CA ALA A 16 3.28 -10.46 4.29
C ALA A 16 2.77 -10.89 5.67
N ASP A 17 1.83 -11.82 5.71
CA ASP A 17 1.23 -12.30 6.96
C ASP A 17 2.22 -13.09 7.82
N LYS A 18 3.29 -13.62 7.23
CA LYS A 18 4.33 -14.33 7.98
C LYS A 18 5.29 -13.40 8.71
N LEU A 19 5.30 -12.12 8.34
CA LEU A 19 6.20 -11.15 8.93
C LEU A 19 5.53 -10.46 10.11
N ILE A 20 6.21 -10.47 11.25
CA ILE A 20 5.70 -9.85 12.47
C ILE A 20 6.64 -8.73 12.87
N GLY A 21 6.07 -7.54 13.02
CA GLY A 21 6.80 -6.38 13.51
C GLY A 21 7.47 -5.57 12.42
N ARG A 22 7.85 -4.37 12.82
CA ARG A 22 8.37 -3.36 11.92
C ARG A 22 9.71 -3.74 11.30
N GLU A 23 10.57 -4.40 12.08
CA GLU A 23 11.89 -4.81 11.59
C GLU A 23 11.79 -5.86 10.50
N ALA A 24 10.86 -6.80 10.63
CA ALA A 24 10.67 -7.86 9.64
C ALA A 24 10.12 -7.31 8.33
N THR A 25 9.25 -6.30 8.39
CA THR A 25 8.62 -5.73 7.20
C THR A 25 9.46 -4.64 6.53
N ALA A 26 10.40 -4.03 7.25
CA ALA A 26 11.18 -2.90 6.74
C ALA A 26 11.88 -3.15 5.40
N PRO A 27 12.52 -4.33 5.16
CA PRO A 27 13.16 -4.59 3.87
C PRO A 27 12.21 -4.63 2.68
N HIS A 28 10.92 -4.81 2.95
CA HIS A 28 9.88 -4.95 1.92
C HIS A 28 8.95 -3.75 1.84
N MET A 29 9.10 -2.79 2.75
CA MET A 29 8.28 -1.58 2.78
C MET A 29 8.65 -0.67 1.62
N LEU A 30 7.66 -0.31 0.80
CA LEU A 30 7.86 0.64 -0.30
C LEU A 30 7.49 2.05 0.13
N ALA A 31 6.35 2.20 0.80
CA ALA A 31 5.88 3.48 1.30
C ALA A 31 4.79 3.27 2.35
N ASN A 32 4.63 4.23 3.26
CA ASN A 32 3.44 4.33 4.08
C ASN A 32 3.15 5.80 4.35
N TRP A 33 1.88 6.11 4.55
CA TRP A 33 1.46 7.49 4.80
C TRP A 33 0.06 7.54 5.41
N GLU A 34 -0.28 8.70 5.96
CA GLU A 34 -1.61 8.99 6.49
C GLU A 34 -2.38 9.87 5.50
N VAL A 35 -3.67 9.55 5.30
CA VAL A 35 -4.56 10.33 4.43
C VAL A 35 -5.91 10.52 5.07
N GLY A 36 -6.70 11.47 4.55
CA GLY A 36 -8.08 11.68 4.97
C GLY A 36 -9.04 10.63 4.42
N THR A 37 -10.33 10.83 4.65
CA THR A 37 -11.38 9.86 4.32
C THR A 37 -11.46 9.50 2.84
N SER A 38 -11.10 10.41 1.95
CA SER A 38 -11.13 10.17 0.50
C SER A 38 -9.81 9.59 -0.04
N GLY A 39 -8.86 9.29 0.83
CA GLY A 39 -7.51 8.88 0.43
C GLY A 39 -7.39 7.49 -0.19
N LEU A 40 -8.48 6.71 -0.24
CA LEU A 40 -8.48 5.41 -0.90
C LEU A 40 -9.03 5.44 -2.32
N ARG A 41 -9.36 6.62 -2.83
CA ARG A 41 -9.98 6.73 -4.15
C ARG A 41 -9.14 6.11 -5.25
N TRP A 42 -7.83 6.34 -5.24
CA TRP A 42 -6.93 5.79 -6.23
C TRP A 42 -6.92 4.25 -6.23
N LEU A 43 -7.00 3.64 -5.04
CA LEU A 43 -7.09 2.18 -4.91
C LEU A 43 -8.41 1.66 -5.45
N ASN A 44 -9.51 2.34 -5.11
CA ASN A 44 -10.83 1.93 -5.60
C ASN A 44 -10.93 2.08 -7.12
N ASP A 45 -10.29 3.10 -7.69
CA ASP A 45 -10.21 3.27 -9.13
C ASP A 45 -9.46 2.11 -9.79
N LEU A 46 -8.37 1.63 -9.17
CA LEU A 46 -7.63 0.46 -9.67
C LEU A 46 -8.49 -0.80 -9.61
N VAL A 47 -9.25 -0.97 -8.53
CA VAL A 47 -10.16 -2.12 -8.41
C VAL A 47 -11.22 -2.07 -9.51
N ASP A 48 -11.83 -0.91 -9.75
CA ASP A 48 -12.84 -0.74 -10.78
C ASP A 48 -12.27 -0.99 -12.18
N ALA A 49 -10.99 -0.67 -12.39
CA ALA A 49 -10.31 -0.90 -13.66
C ALA A 49 -9.81 -2.34 -13.83
N GLY A 50 -10.00 -3.20 -12.83
CA GLY A 50 -9.52 -4.58 -12.87
C GLY A 50 -8.03 -4.72 -12.63
N LYS A 51 -7.36 -3.67 -12.15
CA LYS A 51 -5.90 -3.66 -11.90
C LYS A 51 -5.52 -3.96 -10.46
N ALA A 52 -6.49 -3.97 -9.56
CA ALA A 52 -6.29 -4.34 -8.17
C ALA A 52 -7.45 -5.19 -7.69
N GLN A 53 -7.21 -5.99 -6.66
CA GLN A 53 -8.25 -6.81 -6.05
C GLN A 53 -8.33 -6.45 -4.58
N LYS A 54 -9.55 -6.22 -4.10
CA LYS A 54 -9.80 -5.95 -2.69
C LYS A 54 -10.09 -7.26 -1.98
N LEU A 55 -9.20 -7.68 -1.08
CA LEU A 55 -9.30 -8.96 -0.38
C LEU A 55 -10.08 -8.86 0.93
N LYS A 56 -9.95 -7.74 1.64
CA LYS A 56 -10.63 -7.50 2.91
C LYS A 56 -11.18 -6.08 2.93
N ASN A 57 -12.36 -5.91 3.48
CA ASN A 57 -13.03 -4.62 3.55
C ASN A 57 -13.48 -4.32 4.98
N GLU A 58 -12.62 -4.64 5.95
CA GLU A 58 -12.96 -4.51 7.36
C GLU A 58 -12.41 -3.22 8.01
N GLY A 59 -11.43 -2.59 7.36
CA GLY A 59 -10.81 -1.38 7.89
C GLY A 59 -9.69 -1.64 8.91
N TYR A 60 -9.41 -2.91 9.26
CA TYR A 60 -8.43 -3.27 10.29
C TYR A 60 -7.53 -4.45 9.90
N PRO A 61 -6.89 -4.41 8.75
CA PRO A 61 -6.99 -3.45 7.65
C PRO A 61 -8.00 -3.84 6.58
N SER A 62 -8.33 -2.90 5.72
CA SER A 62 -8.81 -3.22 4.38
C SER A 62 -7.58 -3.58 3.56
N ARG A 63 -7.64 -4.67 2.83
CA ARG A 63 -6.47 -5.20 2.12
C ARG A 63 -6.71 -5.28 0.63
N TYR A 64 -5.70 -4.84 -0.12
CA TYR A 64 -5.71 -4.88 -1.58
C TYR A 64 -4.45 -5.55 -2.09
N VAL A 65 -4.52 -6.16 -3.27
CA VAL A 65 -3.35 -6.65 -4.00
C VAL A 65 -3.35 -6.05 -5.41
N ALA A 66 -2.16 -5.74 -5.90
CA ALA A 66 -1.98 -5.22 -7.24
C ALA A 66 -0.54 -5.49 -7.69
N LYS A 67 -0.30 -5.38 -9.00
CA LYS A 67 1.07 -5.48 -9.52
C LYS A 67 1.79 -4.15 -9.39
N ALA A 68 3.11 -4.22 -9.23
CA ALA A 68 3.95 -3.03 -9.12
C ALA A 68 3.74 -2.08 -10.30
N ALA A 69 3.59 -2.62 -11.52
CA ALA A 69 3.36 -1.80 -12.72
C ALA A 69 2.17 -0.85 -12.58
N ASP A 70 1.14 -1.24 -11.82
CA ASP A 70 -0.07 -0.46 -11.66
C ASP A 70 -0.01 0.52 -10.47
N VAL A 71 0.86 0.24 -9.50
CA VAL A 71 0.95 1.03 -8.25
C VAL A 71 2.12 1.99 -8.23
N LEU A 72 3.30 1.56 -8.72
CA LEU A 72 4.51 2.36 -8.65
C LEU A 72 4.38 3.77 -9.26
N PRO A 73 3.69 3.94 -10.42
CA PRO A 73 3.52 5.29 -10.97
C PRO A 73 2.85 6.25 -10.00
N PHE A 74 2.01 5.75 -9.11
CA PHE A 74 1.34 6.58 -8.11
C PHE A 74 2.27 6.98 -6.96
N ILE A 75 3.15 6.06 -6.53
CA ILE A 75 3.97 6.29 -5.33
C ILE A 75 5.40 6.76 -5.64
N GLU A 76 5.83 6.75 -6.89
CA GLU A 76 7.18 7.20 -7.28
C GLU A 76 7.43 8.65 -6.89
N THR A 77 6.41 9.49 -6.99
CA THR A 77 6.50 10.91 -6.62
C THR A 77 5.62 11.17 -5.40
N PRO A 78 6.19 11.50 -4.25
CA PRO A 78 5.40 11.84 -3.06
C PRO A 78 4.41 12.96 -3.34
N LYS A 79 3.21 12.85 -2.76
CA LYS A 79 2.15 13.85 -2.92
C LYS A 79 2.06 14.72 -1.67
N GLU A 80 1.71 15.99 -1.84
CA GLU A 80 1.61 16.93 -0.73
C GLU A 80 0.61 16.51 0.35
N TRP A 81 -0.45 15.81 -0.05
CA TRP A 81 -1.48 15.37 0.89
C TRP A 81 -1.13 14.07 1.64
N MET A 82 0.01 13.46 1.33
CA MET A 82 0.51 12.30 2.07
C MET A 82 1.18 12.77 3.36
N ARG A 83 0.53 12.53 4.49
CA ARG A 83 1.04 12.94 5.80
C ARG A 83 1.89 11.86 6.42
N GLN A 84 2.92 12.25 7.16
CA GLN A 84 3.83 11.33 7.84
C GLN A 84 4.41 10.28 6.89
N LEU A 85 4.71 10.71 5.67
CA LEU A 85 5.19 9.81 4.62
C LEU A 85 6.53 9.19 4.98
N VAL A 86 6.59 7.86 4.87
CA VAL A 86 7.84 7.10 4.77
C VAL A 86 7.89 6.57 3.34
N HIS A 87 8.97 6.87 2.63
CA HIS A 87 9.14 6.52 1.23
C HIS A 87 10.50 5.86 1.06
N ARG A 88 10.55 4.68 0.46
CA ARG A 88 11.76 3.86 0.34
C ARG A 88 12.10 3.61 -1.11
N PRO A 89 12.74 4.56 -1.81
CA PRO A 89 13.10 4.39 -3.22
C PRO A 89 13.98 3.17 -3.46
N GLU A 90 14.88 2.84 -2.54
CA GLU A 90 15.77 1.69 -2.66
C GLU A 90 15.01 0.37 -2.73
N ASN A 91 13.86 0.28 -2.06
CA ASN A 91 13.02 -0.92 -2.11
C ASN A 91 12.14 -0.91 -3.36
N ILE A 92 11.68 0.27 -3.78
CA ILE A 92 10.88 0.43 -5.00
C ILE A 92 11.70 -0.01 -6.22
N GLU A 93 12.97 0.36 -6.27
CA GLU A 93 13.86 0.00 -7.38
C GLU A 93 14.05 -1.51 -7.55
N LYS A 94 13.89 -2.27 -6.48
CA LYS A 94 14.03 -3.73 -6.51
C LYS A 94 12.81 -4.43 -7.10
N CYS A 95 11.69 -3.73 -7.28
CA CYS A 95 10.46 -4.32 -7.80
C CYS A 95 10.52 -4.43 -9.31
N SER A 96 10.07 -5.58 -9.84
CA SER A 96 9.76 -5.71 -11.27
C SER A 96 8.32 -5.28 -11.49
N ALA A 97 7.94 -5.09 -12.77
CA ALA A 97 6.55 -4.75 -13.11
C ALA A 97 5.56 -5.80 -12.62
N GLU A 98 5.97 -7.05 -12.53
CA GLU A 98 5.13 -8.19 -12.14
C GLU A 98 5.13 -8.48 -10.64
N THR A 99 5.92 -7.75 -9.85
CA THR A 99 5.96 -7.94 -8.40
C THR A 99 4.56 -7.71 -7.83
N VAL A 100 4.06 -8.66 -7.03
CA VAL A 100 2.76 -8.53 -6.37
C VAL A 100 2.95 -7.71 -5.10
N LEU A 101 2.15 -6.66 -4.96
CA LEU A 101 2.18 -5.78 -3.80
C LEU A 101 0.96 -6.02 -2.92
N THR A 102 1.18 -5.98 -1.61
CA THR A 102 0.10 -5.98 -0.63
C THR A 102 -0.05 -4.55 -0.09
N ILE A 103 -1.25 -4.03 -0.18
CA ILE A 103 -1.58 -2.67 0.26
C ILE A 103 -2.60 -2.77 1.37
N ASP A 104 -2.23 -2.35 2.56
CA ASP A 104 -3.11 -2.36 3.73
C ASP A 104 -3.52 -0.94 4.07
N ALA A 105 -4.84 -0.75 4.24
CA ALA A 105 -5.41 0.53 4.65
C ALA A 105 -6.07 0.35 6.01
N TRP A 106 -5.51 1.01 7.03
CA TRP A 106 -5.98 0.94 8.41
C TRP A 106 -6.88 2.12 8.71
N ASP A 107 -8.09 1.84 9.17
CA ASP A 107 -9.05 2.85 9.58
C ASP A 107 -8.56 3.54 10.85
N LEU A 108 -8.48 4.87 10.82
CA LEU A 108 -8.00 5.69 11.94
C LEU A 108 -9.14 6.28 12.78
N SER A 109 -10.38 5.93 12.45
CA SER A 109 -11.53 6.44 13.18
C SER A 109 -11.67 5.86 14.60
#